data_54fd2b71488d0e40bdb4cb0fa97b33b8
#
_entry.id   54fd2b71488d0e40bdb4cb0fa97b33b8
#
_cell.length_a   1.000
_cell.length_b   1.000
_cell.length_c   1.000
_cell.angle_alpha   90.00
_cell.angle_beta   90.00
_cell.angle_gamma   90.00
#
_symmetry.space_group_name_H-M   'P 1'
#
loop_
_entity.id
_entity.type
_entity.pdbx_description
1 polymer ?
#
loop_
_entity_poly.entity_id
_entity_poly.type
_entity_poly.pdbx_seq_one_letter_code
_entity_poly.pdbx_strand_id
1 'polypeptide(L)'
;MIKGIIGAVIGDIAGSTHEGKAVKSMKFGTLNKQSSVTDDTVLTMAIAEWMLDRKNISVSDSLIKWATLYPHAGYGSSFKRFLEAKKQMVPGSSHNGAAMRVSSVGFLSTSLDECLELAKQSAMPSHGSPEAIRAAQATASAIYLAKTGSTKDDIRNYISKTFNYDLSRSFDDVRAEVHHARATKHIDYETSHERIVGAEPAVQDAIIAFLTGSSYEEIIRLAIYIGGDADTEAAIAGGIAAAYYGVPEALIKDALIYIPSDMINVINAADGTNWECTGLIPPKSSRWSIKDIVVYATNDAGTEKEKAYHLTHKTLHSRHFNAGYPLPIIGKSIEDAKKEIEKLREKCETKDARWHIHEIGMEKAGYTVEQFRDLFSWALTMDNVLVCPTLKGNR
;
A
#
# COMPACT_ATOMS: atom_id res chain seq x y z
N MET A 1 -21.00 -1.18 -1.92
CA MET A 1 -19.66 -1.19 -2.55
C MET A 1 -19.05 0.19 -2.40
N ILE A 2 -17.81 0.27 -1.97
CA ILE A 2 -17.12 1.53 -1.63
C ILE A 2 -16.22 1.93 -2.78
N LYS A 3 -16.31 3.21 -3.18
CA LYS A 3 -15.47 3.80 -4.22
C LYS A 3 -14.41 4.65 -3.55
N GLY A 4 -13.14 4.30 -3.72
CA GLY A 4 -12.06 5.03 -3.08
C GLY A 4 -10.68 4.45 -3.36
N ILE A 5 -9.66 5.07 -2.79
CA ILE A 5 -8.25 4.66 -2.95
C ILE A 5 -7.97 3.27 -2.36
N ILE A 6 -8.84 2.79 -1.47
CA ILE A 6 -8.75 1.43 -0.93
C ILE A 6 -8.69 0.37 -2.04
N GLY A 7 -9.28 0.63 -3.21
CA GLY A 7 -9.21 -0.29 -4.33
C GLY A 7 -7.80 -0.43 -4.93
N ALA A 8 -7.03 0.64 -5.03
CA ALA A 8 -5.63 0.55 -5.45
C ALA A 8 -4.78 -0.19 -4.41
N VAL A 9 -5.02 0.06 -3.13
CA VAL A 9 -4.35 -0.61 -2.01
C VAL A 9 -4.60 -2.13 -2.02
N ILE A 10 -5.85 -2.55 -2.23
CA ILE A 10 -6.19 -3.98 -2.33
C ILE A 10 -5.55 -4.60 -3.58
N GLY A 11 -5.46 -3.87 -4.68
CA GLY A 11 -4.75 -4.30 -5.88
C GLY A 11 -3.29 -4.61 -5.61
N ASP A 12 -2.55 -3.68 -4.99
CA ASP A 12 -1.17 -3.87 -4.53
C ASP A 12 -1.05 -5.11 -3.64
N ILE A 13 -1.84 -5.20 -2.57
CA ILE A 13 -1.80 -6.32 -1.63
C ILE A 13 -2.04 -7.66 -2.34
N ALA A 14 -2.98 -7.71 -3.28
CA ALA A 14 -3.28 -8.92 -4.05
C ALA A 14 -2.13 -9.30 -4.98
N GLY A 15 -1.55 -8.32 -5.68
CA GLY A 15 -0.44 -8.51 -6.61
C GLY A 15 0.89 -8.84 -5.94
N SER A 16 1.12 -8.36 -4.71
CA SER A 16 2.41 -8.45 -3.98
C SER A 16 3.04 -9.84 -3.91
N THR A 17 2.22 -10.89 -3.92
CA THR A 17 2.71 -12.28 -3.88
C THR A 17 3.05 -12.84 -5.26
N HIS A 18 2.71 -12.13 -6.31
CA HIS A 18 2.88 -12.50 -7.71
C HIS A 18 3.95 -11.69 -8.43
N GLU A 19 4.46 -10.62 -7.82
CA GLU A 19 5.55 -9.79 -8.33
C GLU A 19 6.74 -10.67 -8.78
N GLY A 20 7.27 -10.41 -9.95
CA GLY A 20 8.39 -11.16 -10.52
C GLY A 20 8.07 -12.58 -10.98
N LYS A 21 6.82 -13.04 -10.95
CA LYS A 21 6.42 -14.41 -11.28
C LYS A 21 5.51 -14.46 -12.50
N ALA A 22 5.69 -15.49 -13.34
CA ALA A 22 4.72 -15.83 -14.38
C ALA A 22 3.53 -16.57 -13.75
N VAL A 23 2.35 -15.97 -13.78
CA VAL A 23 1.13 -16.57 -13.26
C VAL A 23 0.53 -17.51 -14.29
N LYS A 24 0.41 -18.81 -13.95
CA LYS A 24 -0.01 -19.85 -14.90
C LYS A 24 -1.52 -20.09 -14.96
N SER A 25 -2.28 -19.61 -13.98
CA SER A 25 -3.71 -19.85 -13.85
C SER A 25 -4.38 -18.73 -13.06
N MET A 26 -5.61 -18.39 -13.42
CA MET A 26 -6.46 -17.46 -12.64
C MET A 26 -7.07 -18.09 -11.36
N LYS A 27 -6.79 -19.37 -11.11
CA LYS A 27 -7.29 -20.08 -9.91
C LYS A 27 -6.38 -19.80 -8.71
N PHE A 28 -6.43 -18.58 -8.20
CA PHE A 28 -5.77 -18.17 -6.95
C PHE A 28 -6.72 -17.32 -6.12
N GLY A 29 -6.52 -17.29 -4.80
CA GLY A 29 -7.23 -16.38 -3.90
C GLY A 29 -6.74 -14.96 -4.11
N THR A 30 -7.65 -13.99 -4.10
CA THR A 30 -7.29 -12.55 -4.26
C THR A 30 -6.30 -12.12 -3.17
N LEU A 31 -6.52 -12.57 -1.95
CA LEU A 31 -5.62 -12.34 -0.81
C LEU A 31 -5.16 -13.68 -0.22
N ASN A 32 -3.96 -13.72 0.31
CA ASN A 32 -3.40 -14.89 0.98
C ASN A 32 -2.44 -14.49 2.10
N LYS A 33 -2.06 -15.43 2.98
CA LYS A 33 -1.20 -15.19 4.15
C LYS A 33 0.17 -14.54 3.85
N GLN A 34 0.55 -14.45 2.60
CA GLN A 34 1.82 -13.87 2.15
C GLN A 34 1.62 -12.51 1.51
N SER A 35 0.36 -12.09 1.31
CA SER A 35 0.01 -10.77 0.81
C SER A 35 0.47 -9.68 1.77
N SER A 36 0.89 -8.55 1.24
CA SER A 36 1.38 -7.42 2.02
C SER A 36 1.29 -6.13 1.21
N VAL A 37 1.23 -4.99 1.88
CA VAL A 37 1.47 -3.70 1.24
C VAL A 37 2.90 -3.60 0.70
N THR A 38 3.08 -2.88 -0.40
CA THR A 38 4.38 -2.61 -1.03
C THR A 38 4.64 -1.12 -1.09
N ASP A 39 5.67 -0.69 -1.83
CA ASP A 39 5.90 0.73 -2.11
C ASP A 39 4.75 1.37 -2.91
N ASP A 40 3.98 0.60 -3.66
CA ASP A 40 2.74 1.06 -4.32
C ASP A 40 1.77 1.67 -3.30
N THR A 41 1.42 0.94 -2.25
CA THR A 41 0.55 1.45 -1.19
C THR A 41 1.21 2.57 -0.40
N VAL A 42 2.47 2.42 0.01
CA VAL A 42 3.18 3.45 0.80
C VAL A 42 3.19 4.79 0.06
N LEU A 43 3.52 4.76 -1.23
CA LEU A 43 3.56 6.00 -2.03
C LEU A 43 2.17 6.48 -2.43
N THR A 44 1.17 5.60 -2.52
CA THR A 44 -0.25 5.99 -2.62
C THR A 44 -0.68 6.78 -1.39
N MET A 45 -0.29 6.36 -0.19
CA MET A 45 -0.57 7.14 1.04
C MET A 45 0.12 8.50 1.01
N ALA A 46 1.36 8.56 0.51
CA ALA A 46 2.08 9.83 0.36
C ALA A 46 1.31 10.81 -0.56
N ILE A 47 0.83 10.33 -1.71
CA ILE A 47 0.07 11.19 -2.63
C ILE A 47 -1.31 11.53 -2.06
N ALA A 48 -1.97 10.61 -1.35
CA ALA A 48 -3.25 10.89 -0.70
C ALA A 48 -3.10 11.95 0.41
N GLU A 49 -2.10 11.86 1.26
CA GLU A 49 -1.81 12.86 2.29
C GLU A 49 -1.54 14.24 1.66
N TRP A 50 -0.72 14.28 0.61
CA TRP A 50 -0.50 15.52 -0.14
C TRP A 50 -1.80 16.08 -0.72
N MET A 51 -2.65 15.24 -1.33
CA MET A 51 -3.93 15.67 -1.89
C MET A 51 -4.87 16.26 -0.83
N LEU A 52 -4.85 15.73 0.39
CA LEU A 52 -5.67 16.22 1.51
C LEU A 52 -5.16 17.54 2.10
N ASP A 53 -3.86 17.81 2.03
CA ASP A 53 -3.24 19.02 2.61
C ASP A 53 -2.22 19.71 1.68
N ARG A 54 -2.59 19.90 0.42
CA ARG A 54 -1.75 20.50 -0.65
C ARG A 54 -1.22 21.90 -0.33
N LYS A 55 -1.84 22.60 0.61
CA LYS A 55 -1.42 23.96 0.97
C LYS A 55 -0.19 23.97 1.88
N ASN A 56 -0.04 22.93 2.68
CA ASN A 56 0.98 22.88 3.73
C ASN A 56 2.09 21.86 3.45
N ILE A 57 1.83 20.85 2.60
CA ILE A 57 2.76 19.75 2.33
C ILE A 57 3.12 19.73 0.84
N SER A 58 4.41 19.61 0.51
CA SER A 58 4.83 19.37 -0.87
C SER A 58 4.79 17.89 -1.21
N VAL A 59 4.67 17.55 -2.52
CA VAL A 59 4.77 16.15 -2.98
C VAL A 59 6.07 15.50 -2.50
N SER A 60 7.20 16.21 -2.65
CA SER A 60 8.50 15.68 -2.24
C SER A 60 8.56 15.38 -0.74
N ASP A 61 8.04 16.29 0.10
CA ASP A 61 8.04 16.10 1.54
C ASP A 61 7.20 14.88 1.94
N SER A 62 6.01 14.73 1.35
CA SER A 62 5.16 13.59 1.62
C SER A 62 5.77 12.27 1.15
N LEU A 63 6.35 12.22 -0.05
CA LEU A 63 7.06 11.05 -0.55
C LEU A 63 8.22 10.64 0.35
N ILE A 64 9.06 11.60 0.78
CA ILE A 64 10.19 11.34 1.67
C ILE A 64 9.71 10.89 3.05
N LYS A 65 8.69 11.53 3.62
CA LYS A 65 8.07 11.17 4.90
C LYS A 65 7.63 9.71 4.90
N TRP A 66 6.79 9.33 3.96
CA TRP A 66 6.24 7.97 3.90
C TRP A 66 7.30 6.93 3.60
N ALA A 67 8.24 7.22 2.70
CA ALA A 67 9.35 6.32 2.42
C ALA A 67 10.29 6.14 3.62
N THR A 68 10.44 7.16 4.45
CA THR A 68 11.21 7.08 5.71
C THR A 68 10.49 6.25 6.76
N LEU A 69 9.15 6.36 6.83
CA LEU A 69 8.33 5.53 7.71
C LEU A 69 8.36 4.04 7.32
N TYR A 70 8.47 3.75 6.01
CA TYR A 70 8.45 2.39 5.47
C TYR A 70 9.68 2.11 4.58
N PRO A 71 10.91 2.13 5.11
CA PRO A 71 12.16 2.13 4.32
C PRO A 71 12.39 0.84 3.51
N HIS A 72 11.68 -0.23 3.81
CA HIS A 72 11.84 -1.56 3.20
C HIS A 72 10.64 -1.98 2.32
N ALA A 73 9.85 -1.02 1.84
CA ALA A 73 8.64 -1.32 1.08
C ALA A 73 8.87 -1.87 -0.34
N GLY A 74 10.11 -1.87 -0.83
CA GLY A 74 10.42 -2.44 -2.15
C GLY A 74 10.86 -1.42 -3.21
N TYR A 75 11.10 -0.16 -2.83
CA TYR A 75 11.42 0.94 -3.76
C TYR A 75 12.44 0.60 -4.84
N GLY A 76 12.12 0.99 -6.07
CA GLY A 76 13.01 0.89 -7.20
C GLY A 76 14.26 1.77 -7.07
N SER A 77 15.32 1.45 -7.84
CA SER A 77 16.62 2.14 -7.76
C SER A 77 16.53 3.65 -8.06
N SER A 78 15.68 4.06 -8.99
CA SER A 78 15.48 5.48 -9.34
C SER A 78 14.85 6.26 -8.20
N PHE A 79 13.86 5.67 -7.50
CA PHE A 79 13.24 6.30 -6.35
C PHE A 79 14.20 6.37 -5.15
N LYS A 80 15.05 5.36 -4.94
CA LYS A 80 16.12 5.41 -3.92
C LYS A 80 17.09 6.58 -4.17
N ARG A 81 17.49 6.81 -5.42
CA ARG A 81 18.31 7.99 -5.77
C ARG A 81 17.59 9.30 -5.47
N PHE A 82 16.28 9.39 -5.71
CA PHE A 82 15.48 10.55 -5.32
C PHE A 82 15.52 10.80 -3.80
N LEU A 83 15.39 9.74 -2.98
CA LEU A 83 15.49 9.85 -1.52
C LEU A 83 16.88 10.30 -1.06
N GLU A 84 17.94 9.77 -1.66
CA GLU A 84 19.33 10.13 -1.36
C GLU A 84 19.65 11.59 -1.75
N ALA A 85 19.08 12.07 -2.84
CA ALA A 85 19.27 13.43 -3.35
C ALA A 85 18.60 14.52 -2.49
N LYS A 86 17.84 14.17 -1.45
CA LYS A 86 17.22 15.11 -0.49
C LYS A 86 16.54 16.29 -1.17
N LYS A 87 15.63 16.05 -2.08
CA LYS A 87 14.86 17.06 -2.85
C LYS A 87 15.61 17.74 -4.01
N GLN A 88 16.87 17.42 -4.29
CA GLN A 88 17.48 17.86 -5.54
C GLN A 88 16.82 17.14 -6.71
N MET A 89 16.58 17.86 -7.81
CA MET A 89 16.03 17.24 -9.02
C MET A 89 17.00 16.18 -9.53
N VAL A 90 16.54 14.94 -9.55
CA VAL A 90 17.22 13.84 -10.25
C VAL A 90 16.55 13.62 -11.60
N PRO A 91 17.27 13.14 -12.63
CA PRO A 91 16.64 12.74 -13.88
C PRO A 91 15.47 11.81 -13.60
N GLY A 92 14.28 12.16 -14.11
CA GLY A 92 13.06 11.43 -13.83
C GLY A 92 13.11 10.01 -14.38
N SER A 93 12.59 9.06 -13.61
CA SER A 93 12.38 7.69 -14.07
C SER A 93 11.28 7.65 -15.14
N SER A 94 11.41 6.73 -16.11
CA SER A 94 10.37 6.36 -17.09
C SER A 94 9.52 5.17 -16.64
N HIS A 95 9.78 4.62 -15.45
CA HIS A 95 9.07 3.47 -14.92
C HIS A 95 7.72 3.83 -14.28
N ASN A 96 6.95 2.81 -13.93
CA ASN A 96 5.55 2.86 -13.52
C ASN A 96 5.26 3.49 -12.14
N GLY A 97 6.30 3.81 -11.35
CA GLY A 97 6.16 4.26 -9.96
C GLY A 97 5.39 5.59 -9.76
N ALA A 98 5.17 6.40 -10.80
CA ALA A 98 4.26 7.54 -10.71
C ALA A 98 2.79 7.13 -10.93
N ALA A 99 2.54 6.19 -11.84
CA ALA A 99 1.20 5.71 -12.17
C ALA A 99 0.59 4.85 -11.05
N MET A 100 1.42 3.99 -10.41
CA MET A 100 0.96 3.09 -9.35
C MET A 100 0.37 3.83 -8.13
N ARG A 101 0.87 5.04 -7.82
CA ARG A 101 0.54 5.79 -6.61
C ARG A 101 -0.47 6.91 -6.78
N VAL A 102 -0.93 7.16 -8.02
CA VAL A 102 -1.68 8.38 -8.37
C VAL A 102 -3.20 8.28 -8.12
N SER A 103 -3.70 7.16 -7.60
CA SER A 103 -5.14 6.89 -7.47
C SER A 103 -5.90 7.99 -6.73
N SER A 104 -5.33 8.54 -5.65
CA SER A 104 -5.95 9.63 -4.88
C SER A 104 -6.18 10.90 -5.71
N VAL A 105 -5.32 11.17 -6.70
CA VAL A 105 -5.54 12.31 -7.62
C VAL A 105 -6.81 12.11 -8.42
N GLY A 106 -7.03 10.93 -9.00
CA GLY A 106 -8.26 10.63 -9.74
C GLY A 106 -9.51 10.70 -8.87
N PHE A 107 -9.44 10.22 -7.62
CA PHE A 107 -10.58 10.25 -6.71
C PHE A 107 -10.89 11.64 -6.13
N LEU A 108 -9.90 12.45 -5.82
CA LEU A 108 -10.09 13.71 -5.09
C LEU A 108 -10.14 14.94 -5.99
N SER A 109 -9.79 14.85 -7.28
CA SER A 109 -9.93 15.97 -8.21
C SER A 109 -11.39 16.30 -8.49
N THR A 110 -11.65 17.58 -8.72
CA THR A 110 -12.98 18.16 -8.97
C THR A 110 -13.26 18.37 -10.46
N SER A 111 -12.21 18.41 -11.28
CA SER A 111 -12.30 18.50 -12.75
C SER A 111 -11.22 17.65 -13.40
N LEU A 112 -11.41 17.33 -14.69
CA LEU A 112 -10.44 16.56 -15.46
C LEU A 112 -9.13 17.34 -15.66
N ASP A 113 -9.21 18.66 -15.87
CA ASP A 113 -8.05 19.53 -16.02
C ASP A 113 -7.23 19.59 -14.72
N GLU A 114 -7.89 19.72 -13.57
CA GLU A 114 -7.25 19.64 -12.26
C GLU A 114 -6.59 18.27 -12.09
N CYS A 115 -7.28 17.19 -12.46
CA CYS A 115 -6.76 15.83 -12.37
C CYS A 115 -5.47 15.65 -13.18
N LEU A 116 -5.42 16.14 -14.41
CA LEU A 116 -4.25 16.09 -15.28
C LEU A 116 -3.07 16.87 -14.69
N GLU A 117 -3.31 18.09 -14.21
CA GLU A 117 -2.26 18.92 -13.64
C GLU A 117 -1.70 18.35 -12.33
N LEU A 118 -2.57 17.86 -11.43
CA LEU A 118 -2.14 17.26 -10.17
C LEU A 118 -1.44 15.91 -10.37
N ALA A 119 -1.85 15.11 -11.36
CA ALA A 119 -1.16 13.89 -11.72
C ALA A 119 0.27 14.18 -12.21
N LYS A 120 0.46 15.21 -13.05
CA LYS A 120 1.78 15.69 -13.45
C LYS A 120 2.60 16.13 -12.24
N GLN A 121 2.04 16.97 -11.36
CA GLN A 121 2.73 17.44 -10.16
C GLN A 121 3.16 16.29 -9.24
N SER A 122 2.32 15.25 -9.09
CA SER A 122 2.63 14.06 -8.28
C SER A 122 3.79 13.23 -8.85
N ALA A 123 3.98 13.24 -10.18
CA ALA A 123 5.03 12.48 -10.87
C ALA A 123 6.38 13.21 -10.84
N MET A 124 6.38 14.53 -11.08
CA MET A 124 7.56 15.36 -11.34
C MET A 124 8.75 15.12 -10.39
N PRO A 125 8.60 15.00 -9.07
CA PRO A 125 9.76 14.94 -8.17
C PRO A 125 10.67 13.72 -8.40
N SER A 126 10.12 12.58 -8.77
CA SER A 126 10.86 11.31 -8.90
C SER A 126 10.72 10.64 -10.26
N HIS A 127 9.66 10.95 -11.02
CA HIS A 127 9.30 10.33 -12.30
C HIS A 127 8.95 11.41 -13.33
N GLY A 128 9.87 12.34 -13.54
CA GLY A 128 9.67 13.52 -14.39
C GLY A 128 9.84 13.27 -15.89
N SER A 129 10.00 12.02 -16.35
CA SER A 129 10.03 11.72 -17.77
C SER A 129 8.65 11.95 -18.42
N PRO A 130 8.60 12.30 -19.72
CA PRO A 130 7.34 12.47 -20.41
C PRO A 130 6.43 11.22 -20.34
N GLU A 131 7.01 10.03 -20.44
CA GLU A 131 6.31 8.74 -20.40
C GLU A 131 5.66 8.52 -19.02
N ALA A 132 6.42 8.71 -17.93
CA ALA A 132 5.89 8.53 -16.58
C ALA A 132 4.83 9.57 -16.21
N ILE A 133 4.98 10.81 -16.67
CA ILE A 133 3.96 11.86 -16.50
C ILE A 133 2.68 11.48 -17.24
N ARG A 134 2.78 11.08 -18.53
CA ARG A 134 1.61 10.62 -19.31
C ARG A 134 0.94 9.42 -18.64
N ALA A 135 1.71 8.46 -18.15
CA ALA A 135 1.19 7.28 -17.46
C ALA A 135 0.41 7.63 -16.19
N ALA A 136 0.95 8.54 -15.35
CA ALA A 136 0.25 9.04 -14.18
C ALA A 136 -1.04 9.79 -14.56
N GLN A 137 -0.98 10.64 -15.58
CA GLN A 137 -2.14 11.36 -16.11
C GLN A 137 -3.21 10.41 -16.68
N ALA A 138 -2.81 9.39 -17.43
CA ALA A 138 -3.74 8.39 -17.98
C ALA A 138 -4.43 7.59 -16.87
N THR A 139 -3.68 7.14 -15.86
CA THR A 139 -4.25 6.42 -14.71
C THR A 139 -5.24 7.29 -13.93
N ALA A 140 -4.83 8.51 -13.56
CA ALA A 140 -5.69 9.42 -12.81
C ALA A 140 -6.96 9.80 -13.61
N SER A 141 -6.83 10.05 -14.92
CA SER A 141 -7.97 10.36 -15.81
C SER A 141 -8.93 9.18 -15.90
N ALA A 142 -8.44 7.95 -16.04
CA ALA A 142 -9.29 6.76 -16.10
C ALA A 142 -10.10 6.59 -14.80
N ILE A 143 -9.47 6.83 -13.63
CA ILE A 143 -10.15 6.83 -12.32
C ILE A 143 -11.19 7.95 -12.25
N TYR A 144 -10.84 9.19 -12.65
CA TYR A 144 -11.74 10.33 -12.63
C TYR A 144 -12.97 10.08 -13.51
N LEU A 145 -12.77 9.64 -14.74
CA LEU A 145 -13.84 9.32 -15.68
C LEU A 145 -14.75 8.19 -15.16
N ALA A 146 -14.17 7.12 -14.61
CA ALA A 146 -14.93 6.04 -13.99
C ALA A 146 -15.75 6.53 -12.79
N LYS A 147 -15.16 7.37 -11.91
CA LYS A 147 -15.84 7.98 -10.77
C LYS A 147 -17.03 8.84 -11.18
N THR A 148 -16.90 9.58 -12.29
CA THR A 148 -17.92 10.49 -12.81
C THR A 148 -18.96 9.83 -13.69
N GLY A 149 -18.90 8.50 -13.87
CA GLY A 149 -19.93 7.72 -14.53
C GLY A 149 -19.73 7.49 -16.03
N SER A 150 -18.52 7.73 -16.56
CA SER A 150 -18.18 7.39 -17.94
C SER A 150 -18.25 5.88 -18.17
N THR A 151 -18.68 5.47 -19.36
CA THR A 151 -18.66 4.06 -19.76
C THR A 151 -17.24 3.56 -20.03
N LYS A 152 -17.02 2.24 -20.07
CA LYS A 152 -15.73 1.67 -20.45
C LYS A 152 -15.27 2.12 -21.83
N ASP A 153 -16.18 2.27 -22.78
CA ASP A 153 -15.87 2.74 -24.13
C ASP A 153 -15.50 4.21 -24.14
N ASP A 154 -16.15 5.06 -23.34
CA ASP A 154 -15.75 6.46 -23.18
C ASP A 154 -14.35 6.58 -22.59
N ILE A 155 -14.04 5.79 -21.54
CA ILE A 155 -12.72 5.75 -20.92
C ILE A 155 -11.68 5.28 -21.94
N ARG A 156 -11.93 4.16 -22.65
CA ARG A 156 -11.04 3.66 -23.71
C ARG A 156 -10.75 4.74 -24.75
N ASN A 157 -11.81 5.35 -25.30
CA ASN A 157 -11.71 6.35 -26.36
C ASN A 157 -10.94 7.59 -25.89
N TYR A 158 -11.22 8.08 -24.67
CA TYR A 158 -10.51 9.22 -24.12
C TYR A 158 -9.02 8.92 -23.94
N ILE A 159 -8.68 7.80 -23.29
CA ILE A 159 -7.29 7.43 -23.00
C ILE A 159 -6.51 7.17 -24.30
N SER A 160 -7.09 6.40 -25.23
CA SER A 160 -6.42 6.13 -26.52
C SER A 160 -6.17 7.41 -27.32
N LYS A 161 -7.14 8.32 -27.37
CA LYS A 161 -7.01 9.57 -28.11
C LYS A 161 -6.06 10.57 -27.46
N THR A 162 -6.11 10.69 -26.13
CA THR A 162 -5.36 11.72 -25.40
C THR A 162 -3.89 11.33 -25.20
N PHE A 163 -3.62 10.06 -24.91
CA PHE A 163 -2.29 9.56 -24.57
C PHE A 163 -1.65 8.71 -25.68
N ASN A 164 -2.36 8.51 -26.80
CA ASN A 164 -1.94 7.67 -27.92
C ASN A 164 -1.67 6.21 -27.50
N TYR A 165 -2.48 5.67 -26.57
CA TYR A 165 -2.37 4.30 -26.11
C TYR A 165 -3.16 3.33 -26.98
N ASP A 166 -2.54 2.20 -27.34
CA ASP A 166 -3.22 1.13 -28.06
C ASP A 166 -3.97 0.20 -27.08
N LEU A 167 -5.23 0.55 -26.84
CA LEU A 167 -6.14 -0.23 -26.01
C LEU A 167 -7.05 -1.16 -26.86
N SER A 168 -6.71 -1.37 -28.14
CA SER A 168 -7.41 -2.31 -29.02
C SER A 168 -6.83 -3.73 -28.95
N ARG A 169 -5.64 -3.91 -28.39
CA ARG A 169 -5.00 -5.20 -28.19
C ARG A 169 -5.88 -6.11 -27.33
N SER A 170 -5.96 -7.39 -27.71
CA SER A 170 -6.66 -8.36 -26.90
C SER A 170 -5.89 -8.64 -25.59
N PHE A 171 -6.61 -9.09 -24.57
CA PHE A 171 -6.01 -9.49 -23.30
C PHE A 171 -4.96 -10.62 -23.49
N ASP A 172 -5.25 -11.57 -24.36
CA ASP A 172 -4.35 -12.70 -24.64
C ASP A 172 -3.08 -12.25 -25.36
N ASP A 173 -3.16 -11.28 -26.27
CA ASP A 173 -1.97 -10.70 -26.94
C ASP A 173 -1.08 -10.00 -25.93
N VAL A 174 -1.65 -9.14 -25.07
CA VAL A 174 -0.91 -8.45 -24.00
C VAL A 174 -0.19 -9.45 -23.10
N ARG A 175 -0.90 -10.49 -22.68
CA ARG A 175 -0.32 -11.55 -21.84
C ARG A 175 0.81 -12.31 -22.56
N ALA A 176 0.62 -12.61 -23.83
CA ALA A 176 1.66 -13.29 -24.65
C ALA A 176 2.93 -12.43 -24.77
N GLU A 177 2.79 -11.11 -25.01
CA GLU A 177 3.92 -10.17 -25.05
C GLU A 177 4.68 -10.12 -23.73
N VAL A 178 4.00 -10.03 -22.59
CA VAL A 178 4.64 -10.02 -21.26
C VAL A 178 5.36 -11.32 -20.98
N HIS A 179 4.74 -12.47 -21.30
CA HIS A 179 5.37 -13.77 -21.13
C HIS A 179 6.60 -13.93 -22.03
N HIS A 180 6.56 -13.41 -23.26
CA HIS A 180 7.70 -13.37 -24.15
C HIS A 180 8.84 -12.51 -23.57
N ALA A 181 8.54 -11.29 -23.11
CA ALA A 181 9.51 -10.42 -22.46
C ALA A 181 10.17 -11.08 -21.25
N ARG A 182 9.40 -11.78 -20.41
CA ARG A 182 9.96 -12.55 -19.28
C ARG A 182 10.88 -13.68 -19.73
N ALA A 183 10.53 -14.39 -20.78
CA ALA A 183 11.32 -15.49 -21.32
C ALA A 183 12.62 -15.00 -21.96
N THR A 184 12.62 -13.81 -22.57
CA THR A 184 13.76 -13.24 -23.29
C THR A 184 14.62 -12.29 -22.47
N LYS A 185 14.27 -12.01 -21.22
CA LYS A 185 14.97 -11.05 -20.34
C LYS A 185 16.47 -11.30 -20.20
N HIS A 186 16.91 -12.54 -20.32
CA HIS A 186 18.33 -12.92 -20.26
C HIS A 186 19.07 -12.67 -21.58
N ILE A 187 18.36 -12.44 -22.69
CA ILE A 187 18.89 -12.17 -24.02
C ILE A 187 18.86 -10.65 -24.29
N ASP A 188 17.72 -10.02 -24.03
CA ASP A 188 17.50 -8.59 -24.20
C ASP A 188 16.89 -8.03 -22.93
N TYR A 189 17.77 -7.61 -22.02
CA TYR A 189 17.34 -7.10 -20.71
C TYR A 189 16.60 -5.78 -20.82
N GLU A 190 17.08 -4.85 -21.63
CA GLU A 190 16.53 -3.47 -21.67
C GLU A 190 15.11 -3.46 -22.21
N THR A 191 14.87 -4.05 -23.38
CA THR A 191 13.53 -4.13 -23.98
C THR A 191 12.57 -4.93 -23.10
N SER A 192 13.02 -6.05 -22.56
CA SER A 192 12.20 -6.90 -21.69
C SER A 192 11.89 -6.21 -20.35
N HIS A 193 12.83 -5.47 -19.79
CA HIS A 193 12.64 -4.73 -18.56
C HIS A 193 11.65 -3.59 -18.78
N GLU A 194 11.81 -2.77 -19.84
CA GLU A 194 10.87 -1.72 -20.19
C GLU A 194 9.46 -2.26 -20.44
N ARG A 195 9.32 -3.41 -21.10
CA ARG A 195 8.00 -4.03 -21.33
C ARG A 195 7.30 -4.45 -20.00
N ILE A 196 8.07 -4.79 -18.96
CA ILE A 196 7.54 -5.29 -17.69
C ILE A 196 7.29 -4.15 -16.70
N VAL A 197 8.20 -3.18 -16.59
CA VAL A 197 8.13 -2.13 -15.54
C VAL A 197 8.05 -0.70 -16.11
N GLY A 198 8.04 -0.54 -17.42
CA GLY A 198 7.86 0.75 -18.08
C GLY A 198 6.50 1.36 -17.73
N ALA A 199 6.45 2.68 -17.62
CA ALA A 199 5.26 3.39 -17.17
C ALA A 199 4.07 3.17 -18.12
N GLU A 200 4.27 3.38 -19.43
CA GLU A 200 3.19 3.28 -20.41
C GLU A 200 2.73 1.84 -20.66
N PRO A 201 3.61 0.83 -20.80
CA PRO A 201 3.18 -0.56 -20.89
C PRO A 201 2.33 -1.00 -19.69
N ALA A 202 2.78 -0.75 -18.46
CA ALA A 202 2.06 -1.16 -17.26
C ALA A 202 0.66 -0.55 -17.17
N VAL A 203 0.51 0.75 -17.53
CA VAL A 203 -0.80 1.42 -17.51
C VAL A 203 -1.72 0.90 -18.61
N GLN A 204 -1.21 0.65 -19.83
CA GLN A 204 -2.01 0.08 -20.91
C GLN A 204 -2.51 -1.32 -20.53
N ASP A 205 -1.65 -2.16 -19.98
CA ASP A 205 -1.98 -3.51 -19.55
C ASP A 205 -3.04 -3.49 -18.44
N ALA A 206 -2.88 -2.64 -17.42
CA ALA A 206 -3.85 -2.46 -16.35
C ALA A 206 -5.22 -1.96 -16.86
N ILE A 207 -5.23 -1.03 -17.82
CA ILE A 207 -6.48 -0.55 -18.45
C ILE A 207 -7.12 -1.65 -19.29
N ILE A 208 -6.35 -2.45 -20.03
CA ILE A 208 -6.89 -3.59 -20.81
C ILE A 208 -7.49 -4.63 -19.85
N ALA A 209 -6.87 -4.91 -18.71
CA ALA A 209 -7.46 -5.77 -17.67
C ALA A 209 -8.79 -5.19 -17.16
N PHE A 210 -8.85 -3.88 -16.89
CA PHE A 210 -10.10 -3.19 -16.50
C PHE A 210 -11.18 -3.27 -17.59
N LEU A 211 -10.83 -3.05 -18.84
CA LEU A 211 -11.78 -3.13 -19.95
C LEU A 211 -12.34 -4.52 -20.16
N THR A 212 -11.52 -5.56 -19.92
CA THR A 212 -11.86 -6.97 -20.10
C THR A 212 -12.76 -7.52 -18.99
N GLY A 213 -12.44 -7.23 -17.72
CA GLY A 213 -13.17 -7.81 -16.57
C GLY A 213 -14.53 -7.16 -16.34
N SER A 214 -15.43 -7.86 -15.65
CA SER A 214 -16.81 -7.47 -15.37
C SER A 214 -17.10 -7.18 -13.90
N SER A 215 -16.11 -7.36 -13.02
CA SER A 215 -16.19 -7.05 -11.59
C SER A 215 -14.84 -6.61 -11.04
N TYR A 216 -14.85 -5.97 -9.87
CA TYR A 216 -13.62 -5.53 -9.20
C TYR A 216 -12.62 -6.71 -9.02
N GLU A 217 -13.07 -7.83 -8.45
CA GLU A 217 -12.20 -8.98 -8.20
C GLU A 217 -11.66 -9.63 -9.47
N GLU A 218 -12.50 -9.74 -10.51
CA GLU A 218 -12.08 -10.28 -11.80
C GLU A 218 -10.98 -9.41 -12.42
N ILE A 219 -11.13 -8.09 -12.37
CA ILE A 219 -10.15 -7.14 -12.89
C ILE A 219 -8.81 -7.27 -12.17
N ILE A 220 -8.81 -7.35 -10.84
CA ILE A 220 -7.58 -7.60 -10.07
C ILE A 220 -6.90 -8.90 -10.50
N ARG A 221 -7.68 -9.98 -10.66
CA ARG A 221 -7.13 -11.27 -11.10
C ARG A 221 -6.60 -11.23 -12.53
N LEU A 222 -7.27 -10.51 -13.42
CA LEU A 222 -6.79 -10.31 -14.79
C LEU A 222 -5.47 -9.53 -14.80
N ALA A 223 -5.38 -8.41 -14.07
CA ALA A 223 -4.14 -7.64 -13.98
C ALA A 223 -2.97 -8.50 -13.48
N ILE A 224 -3.17 -9.27 -12.41
CA ILE A 224 -2.17 -10.21 -11.89
C ILE A 224 -1.84 -11.32 -12.93
N TYR A 225 -2.83 -11.81 -13.67
CA TYR A 225 -2.68 -12.91 -14.62
C TYR A 225 -1.93 -12.51 -15.89
N ILE A 226 -1.89 -11.23 -16.23
CA ILE A 226 -0.99 -10.69 -17.28
C ILE A 226 0.44 -11.13 -16.99
N GLY A 227 0.89 -11.02 -15.74
CA GLY A 227 2.19 -11.51 -15.31
C GLY A 227 3.33 -10.51 -15.52
N GLY A 228 3.01 -9.23 -15.67
CA GLY A 228 3.95 -8.11 -15.67
C GLY A 228 4.39 -7.74 -14.24
N ASP A 229 4.37 -6.46 -13.92
CA ASP A 229 4.58 -5.93 -12.57
C ASP A 229 3.26 -6.05 -11.79
N ALA A 230 3.07 -7.22 -11.18
CA ALA A 230 1.73 -7.69 -10.80
C ALA A 230 1.07 -6.85 -9.69
N ASP A 231 1.82 -6.32 -8.74
CA ASP A 231 1.31 -5.41 -7.70
C ASP A 231 0.97 -4.04 -8.29
N THR A 232 1.85 -3.47 -9.09
CA THR A 232 1.63 -2.21 -9.80
C THR A 232 0.44 -2.28 -10.77
N GLU A 233 0.40 -3.30 -11.65
CA GLU A 233 -0.70 -3.45 -12.61
C GLU A 233 -2.04 -3.65 -11.88
N ALA A 234 -2.05 -4.42 -10.79
CA ALA A 234 -3.24 -4.62 -9.98
C ALA A 234 -3.61 -3.38 -9.14
N ALA A 235 -2.66 -2.59 -8.67
CA ALA A 235 -2.95 -1.31 -8.00
C ALA A 235 -3.60 -0.31 -8.96
N ILE A 236 -3.06 -0.16 -10.17
CA ILE A 236 -3.62 0.72 -11.21
C ILE A 236 -5.03 0.25 -11.60
N ALA A 237 -5.17 -1.01 -12.00
CA ALA A 237 -6.46 -1.59 -12.41
C ALA A 237 -7.47 -1.55 -11.26
N GLY A 238 -7.04 -1.80 -10.02
CA GLY A 238 -7.85 -1.75 -8.81
C GLY A 238 -8.37 -0.36 -8.49
N GLY A 239 -7.56 0.67 -8.68
CA GLY A 239 -8.00 2.06 -8.57
C GLY A 239 -9.12 2.39 -9.55
N ILE A 240 -8.95 2.02 -10.82
CA ILE A 240 -9.95 2.26 -11.88
C ILE A 240 -11.22 1.42 -11.62
N ALA A 241 -11.06 0.14 -11.29
CA ALA A 241 -12.17 -0.77 -11.00
C ALA A 241 -12.97 -0.34 -9.77
N ALA A 242 -12.31 0.16 -8.72
CA ALA A 242 -12.97 0.71 -7.54
C ALA A 242 -13.81 1.95 -7.87
N ALA A 243 -13.30 2.83 -8.73
CA ALA A 243 -14.04 3.99 -9.19
C ALA A 243 -15.28 3.60 -10.00
N TYR A 244 -15.20 2.55 -10.81
CA TYR A 244 -16.27 2.10 -11.70
C TYR A 244 -17.29 1.20 -10.97
N TYR A 245 -16.85 0.11 -10.38
CA TYR A 245 -17.70 -0.91 -9.75
C TYR A 245 -17.88 -0.73 -8.25
N GLY A 246 -16.94 -0.05 -7.59
CA GLY A 246 -16.76 -0.09 -6.14
C GLY A 246 -16.12 -1.41 -5.68
N VAL A 247 -15.55 -1.39 -4.49
CA VAL A 247 -14.93 -2.57 -3.85
C VAL A 247 -15.96 -3.29 -2.98
N PRO A 248 -16.07 -4.64 -3.05
CA PRO A 248 -16.90 -5.40 -2.14
C PRO A 248 -16.46 -5.23 -0.67
N GLU A 249 -17.40 -4.96 0.23
CA GLU A 249 -17.11 -4.71 1.64
C GLU A 249 -16.43 -5.91 2.33
N ALA A 250 -16.81 -7.13 1.96
CA ALA A 250 -16.17 -8.34 2.48
C ALA A 250 -14.68 -8.38 2.13
N LEU A 251 -14.32 -8.04 0.89
CA LEU A 251 -12.92 -7.99 0.46
C LEU A 251 -12.13 -6.88 1.17
N ILE A 252 -12.77 -5.73 1.45
CA ILE A 252 -12.15 -4.66 2.25
C ILE A 252 -11.83 -5.18 3.64
N LYS A 253 -12.81 -5.81 4.32
CA LYS A 253 -12.61 -6.38 5.66
C LYS A 253 -11.47 -7.41 5.69
N ASP A 254 -11.39 -8.25 4.67
CA ASP A 254 -10.30 -9.23 4.53
C ASP A 254 -8.94 -8.57 4.29
N ALA A 255 -8.92 -7.40 3.63
CA ALA A 255 -7.69 -6.66 3.34
C ALA A 255 -7.17 -5.84 4.53
N LEU A 256 -8.05 -5.38 5.44
CA LEU A 256 -7.67 -4.52 6.57
C LEU A 256 -6.59 -5.13 7.47
N ILE A 257 -6.49 -6.46 7.53
CA ILE A 257 -5.46 -7.14 8.32
C ILE A 257 -4.03 -6.94 7.78
N TYR A 258 -3.89 -6.49 6.52
CA TYR A 258 -2.59 -6.25 5.87
C TYR A 258 -2.19 -4.77 5.89
N ILE A 259 -3.11 -3.88 6.27
CA ILE A 259 -2.94 -2.43 6.15
C ILE A 259 -2.60 -1.83 7.52
N PRO A 260 -1.44 -1.19 7.67
CA PRO A 260 -1.08 -0.47 8.89
C PRO A 260 -2.10 0.63 9.25
N SER A 261 -2.24 0.89 10.54
CA SER A 261 -3.25 1.81 11.05
C SER A 261 -3.09 3.25 10.58
N ASP A 262 -1.86 3.72 10.43
CA ASP A 262 -1.57 5.05 9.89
C ASP A 262 -1.99 5.17 8.43
N MET A 263 -1.83 4.11 7.64
CA MET A 263 -2.35 4.04 6.27
C MET A 263 -3.88 4.01 6.25
N ILE A 264 -4.53 3.26 7.15
CA ILE A 264 -5.99 3.24 7.28
C ILE A 264 -6.54 4.62 7.60
N ASN A 265 -5.85 5.40 8.45
CA ASN A 265 -6.25 6.77 8.74
C ASN A 265 -6.24 7.67 7.49
N VAL A 266 -5.23 7.54 6.64
CA VAL A 266 -5.17 8.28 5.37
C VAL A 266 -6.26 7.80 4.40
N ILE A 267 -6.48 6.49 4.30
CA ILE A 267 -7.56 5.92 3.48
C ILE A 267 -8.92 6.46 3.94
N ASN A 268 -9.19 6.42 5.25
CA ASN A 268 -10.44 6.92 5.81
C ASN A 268 -10.65 8.41 5.51
N ALA A 269 -9.61 9.22 5.63
CA ALA A 269 -9.68 10.64 5.32
C ALA A 269 -9.93 10.89 3.83
N ALA A 270 -9.32 10.11 2.94
CA ALA A 270 -9.47 10.26 1.50
C ALA A 270 -10.81 9.71 0.96
N ASP A 271 -11.27 8.58 1.51
CA ASP A 271 -12.45 7.87 1.03
C ASP A 271 -13.74 8.26 1.80
N GLY A 272 -13.62 9.05 2.88
CA GLY A 272 -14.75 9.41 3.75
C GLY A 272 -15.31 8.21 4.51
N THR A 273 -14.45 7.28 4.92
CA THR A 273 -14.82 6.04 5.62
C THR A 273 -14.31 6.02 7.06
N ASN A 274 -14.70 4.98 7.81
CA ASN A 274 -14.31 4.80 9.21
C ASN A 274 -13.84 3.35 9.45
N TRP A 275 -12.96 2.85 8.58
CA TRP A 275 -12.38 1.53 8.76
C TRP A 275 -11.46 1.49 9.98
N GLU A 276 -11.49 0.39 10.69
CA GLU A 276 -10.59 0.13 11.80
C GLU A 276 -9.59 -0.98 11.41
N CYS A 277 -8.38 -0.88 11.94
CA CYS A 277 -7.38 -1.93 11.79
C CYS A 277 -7.87 -3.18 12.55
N THR A 278 -8.09 -4.28 11.85
CA THR A 278 -8.58 -5.53 12.44
C THR A 278 -7.47 -6.48 12.88
N GLY A 279 -6.24 -6.09 12.69
CA GLY A 279 -5.03 -6.86 13.03
C GLY A 279 -3.93 -6.56 12.04
N LEU A 280 -2.67 -6.65 12.44
CA LEU A 280 -1.55 -6.61 11.50
C LEU A 280 -1.12 -8.04 11.22
N ILE A 281 -1.27 -8.49 9.98
CA ILE A 281 -0.37 -9.49 9.44
C ILE A 281 0.85 -8.69 8.98
N PRO A 282 1.98 -8.75 9.68
CA PRO A 282 3.17 -8.04 9.23
C PRO A 282 3.54 -8.52 7.83
N PRO A 283 3.96 -7.63 6.93
CA PRO A 283 4.44 -8.02 5.62
C PRO A 283 5.59 -9.01 5.72
N LYS A 284 5.78 -9.83 4.70
CA LYS A 284 6.89 -10.79 4.61
C LYS A 284 8.22 -10.13 4.90
N SER A 285 9.09 -10.88 5.52
CA SER A 285 10.38 -10.57 6.13
C SER A 285 11.36 -9.71 5.34
N SER A 286 11.23 -9.58 4.04
CA SER A 286 12.11 -8.74 3.23
C SER A 286 11.77 -7.25 3.29
N ARG A 287 10.60 -6.89 3.86
CA ARG A 287 10.05 -5.53 3.83
C ARG A 287 9.98 -4.85 5.20
N TRP A 288 10.15 -5.59 6.29
CA TRP A 288 10.28 -5.03 7.64
C TRP A 288 11.74 -4.90 8.04
N SER A 289 12.06 -3.81 8.73
CA SER A 289 13.38 -3.61 9.30
C SER A 289 13.64 -4.60 10.43
N ILE A 290 14.89 -5.07 10.60
CA ILE A 290 15.35 -5.75 11.82
C ILE A 290 15.06 -4.93 13.09
N LYS A 291 14.75 -3.65 12.93
CA LYS A 291 14.45 -2.70 13.99
C LYS A 291 12.97 -2.61 14.35
N ASP A 292 12.06 -3.30 13.66
CA ASP A 292 10.65 -3.31 14.01
C ASP A 292 10.39 -4.27 15.19
N ILE A 293 9.81 -3.75 16.26
CA ILE A 293 9.54 -4.48 17.51
C ILE A 293 8.04 -4.44 17.79
N VAL A 294 7.41 -5.63 17.85
CA VAL A 294 5.99 -5.75 18.21
C VAL A 294 5.85 -5.91 19.72
N VAL A 295 5.08 -5.02 20.34
CA VAL A 295 4.75 -5.08 21.77
C VAL A 295 3.43 -5.81 21.95
N TYR A 296 3.39 -6.81 22.84
CA TYR A 296 2.21 -7.59 23.15
C TYR A 296 2.10 -7.87 24.66
N ALA A 297 0.88 -7.94 25.17
CA ALA A 297 0.67 -8.24 26.58
C ALA A 297 0.91 -9.73 26.88
N THR A 298 1.52 -10.01 28.04
CA THR A 298 1.80 -11.37 28.55
C THR A 298 1.62 -11.43 30.07
N ASN A 299 1.56 -12.64 30.64
CA ASN A 299 1.67 -12.87 32.08
C ASN A 299 3.12 -13.15 32.51
N ASP A 300 3.38 -13.08 33.80
CA ASP A 300 4.73 -13.34 34.37
C ASP A 300 5.18 -14.81 34.17
N ALA A 301 4.25 -15.74 34.01
CA ALA A 301 4.54 -17.16 33.80
C ALA A 301 4.97 -17.50 32.35
N GLY A 302 4.89 -16.56 31.43
CA GLY A 302 5.31 -16.76 30.04
C GLY A 302 4.40 -17.65 29.19
N THR A 303 3.31 -18.19 29.75
CA THR A 303 2.39 -19.09 29.03
C THR A 303 1.64 -18.38 27.89
N GLU A 304 1.36 -17.10 28.02
CA GLU A 304 0.83 -16.28 26.92
C GLU A 304 1.94 -15.87 25.91
N LYS A 305 3.21 -15.93 26.32
CA LYS A 305 4.35 -15.73 25.45
C LYS A 305 4.40 -16.77 24.33
N GLU A 306 4.13 -18.03 24.62
CA GLU A 306 4.05 -19.09 23.59
C GLU A 306 2.87 -18.89 22.66
N LYS A 307 1.72 -18.44 23.16
CA LYS A 307 0.54 -18.16 22.32
C LYS A 307 0.72 -16.92 21.46
N ALA A 308 1.26 -15.84 21.99
CA ALA A 308 1.62 -14.64 21.24
C ALA A 308 2.75 -14.94 20.25
N TYR A 309 3.76 -15.73 20.66
CA TYR A 309 4.81 -16.22 19.78
C TYR A 309 4.25 -17.10 18.67
N HIS A 310 3.33 -18.01 18.95
CA HIS A 310 2.65 -18.83 17.95
C HIS A 310 1.69 -18.04 17.06
N LEU A 311 1.01 -17.02 17.55
CA LEU A 311 0.20 -16.10 16.74
C LEU A 311 1.08 -15.25 15.84
N THR A 312 2.14 -14.66 16.37
CA THR A 312 3.10 -13.89 15.59
C THR A 312 3.93 -14.77 14.65
N HIS A 313 4.35 -15.98 15.04
CA HIS A 313 5.14 -16.88 14.20
C HIS A 313 4.30 -17.72 13.23
N LYS A 314 3.07 -18.12 13.56
CA LYS A 314 2.16 -18.75 12.58
C LYS A 314 1.69 -17.78 11.49
N THR A 315 1.52 -16.52 11.81
CA THR A 315 1.22 -15.45 10.85
C THR A 315 2.47 -14.92 10.13
N LEU A 316 3.62 -14.97 10.78
CA LEU A 316 4.88 -14.38 10.38
C LEU A 316 5.87 -15.39 9.80
N HIS A 317 5.54 -16.40 9.09
CA HIS A 317 6.45 -17.39 8.49
C HIS A 317 7.79 -16.80 8.00
N SER A 318 8.47 -16.00 8.80
CA SER A 318 9.73 -15.39 8.43
C SER A 318 10.76 -15.43 9.55
N ARG A 319 11.96 -15.87 9.19
CA ARG A 319 13.16 -15.95 10.02
C ARG A 319 13.70 -14.59 10.52
N HIS A 320 12.97 -13.47 10.37
CA HIS A 320 13.49 -12.11 10.54
C HIS A 320 12.82 -11.26 11.61
N PHE A 321 11.83 -11.77 12.35
CA PHE A 321 11.36 -11.12 13.56
C PHE A 321 12.25 -11.46 14.74
N ASN A 322 13.28 -10.65 14.95
CA ASN A 322 14.15 -10.82 16.11
C ASN A 322 13.62 -10.19 17.38
N ALA A 323 12.44 -9.52 17.37
CA ALA A 323 12.04 -8.80 18.57
C ALA A 323 10.52 -8.66 18.72
N GLY A 324 9.89 -9.63 19.39
CA GLY A 324 8.68 -9.35 20.16
C GLY A 324 9.09 -8.79 21.52
N TYR A 325 8.49 -7.70 21.98
CA TYR A 325 8.65 -7.23 23.34
C TYR A 325 7.47 -7.72 24.20
N PRO A 326 7.66 -8.70 25.07
CA PRO A 326 6.63 -9.14 25.99
C PRO A 326 6.42 -8.07 27.06
N LEU A 327 5.19 -7.56 27.18
CA LEU A 327 4.79 -6.62 28.21
C LEU A 327 4.04 -7.38 29.29
N PRO A 328 4.62 -7.65 30.46
CA PRO A 328 4.03 -8.50 31.49
C PRO A 328 2.99 -7.74 32.32
N ILE A 329 1.82 -7.48 31.73
CA ILE A 329 0.71 -6.73 32.36
C ILE A 329 -0.54 -7.57 32.63
N ILE A 330 -0.64 -8.79 32.08
CA ILE A 330 -1.81 -9.65 32.30
C ILE A 330 -1.87 -10.10 33.77
N GLY A 331 -3.01 -9.80 34.41
CA GLY A 331 -3.25 -10.14 35.81
C GLY A 331 -2.61 -9.19 36.82
N LYS A 332 -1.99 -8.09 36.38
CA LYS A 332 -1.43 -7.06 37.28
C LYS A 332 -2.45 -5.96 37.60
N SER A 333 -2.22 -5.27 38.71
CA SER A 333 -2.91 -4.03 39.02
C SER A 333 -2.52 -2.92 38.02
N ILE A 334 -3.36 -1.88 37.86
CA ILE A 334 -3.03 -0.72 37.02
C ILE A 334 -1.71 -0.08 37.42
N GLU A 335 -1.43 0.02 38.73
CA GLU A 335 -0.20 0.61 39.24
C GLU A 335 1.06 -0.22 38.89
N ASP A 336 0.96 -1.53 38.90
CA ASP A 336 2.08 -2.40 38.50
C ASP A 336 2.24 -2.44 36.98
N ALA A 337 1.14 -2.35 36.23
CA ALA A 337 1.18 -2.23 34.78
C ALA A 337 1.85 -0.91 34.34
N LYS A 338 1.60 0.21 35.03
CA LYS A 338 2.28 1.48 34.78
C LYS A 338 3.80 1.37 34.88
N LYS A 339 4.31 0.63 35.84
CA LYS A 339 5.76 0.40 36.00
C LYS A 339 6.37 -0.34 34.81
N GLU A 340 5.68 -1.35 34.31
CA GLU A 340 6.15 -2.10 33.15
C GLU A 340 6.04 -1.28 31.85
N ILE A 341 5.01 -0.47 31.73
CA ILE A 341 4.80 0.43 30.59
C ILE A 341 5.84 1.55 30.58
N GLU A 342 6.23 2.10 31.74
CA GLU A 342 7.30 3.09 31.83
C GLU A 342 8.65 2.53 31.37
N LYS A 343 8.98 1.28 31.74
CA LYS A 343 10.17 0.57 31.21
C LYS A 343 10.13 0.41 29.70
N LEU A 344 8.93 0.18 29.13
CA LEU A 344 8.76 0.14 27.68
C LEU A 344 9.01 1.52 27.06
N ARG A 345 8.46 2.56 27.66
CA ARG A 345 8.63 3.95 27.21
C ARG A 345 10.11 4.33 27.15
N GLU A 346 10.87 4.12 28.23
CA GLU A 346 12.31 4.35 28.27
C GLU A 346 13.05 3.61 27.13
N LYS A 347 12.63 2.38 26.81
CA LYS A 347 13.21 1.64 25.70
C LYS A 347 12.85 2.24 24.33
N CYS A 348 11.63 2.73 24.17
CA CYS A 348 11.21 3.41 22.94
C CYS A 348 12.00 4.70 22.71
N GLU A 349 12.35 5.43 23.79
CA GLU A 349 13.12 6.67 23.74
C GLU A 349 14.61 6.42 23.41
N THR A 350 15.17 5.31 23.88
CA THR A 350 16.62 5.05 23.81
C THR A 350 17.06 4.14 22.66
N LYS A 351 16.15 3.37 22.08
CA LYS A 351 16.47 2.37 21.07
C LYS A 351 16.10 2.85 19.67
N ASP A 352 17.07 2.88 18.77
CA ASP A 352 16.83 3.16 17.34
C ASP A 352 16.05 1.99 16.70
N ALA A 353 14.77 1.91 17.02
CA ALA A 353 13.84 0.89 16.57
C ALA A 353 12.44 1.50 16.37
N ARG A 354 11.63 0.89 15.50
CA ARG A 354 10.23 1.20 15.36
C ARG A 354 9.43 0.24 16.24
N TRP A 355 8.56 0.79 17.08
CA TRP A 355 7.78 0.02 18.03
C TRP A 355 6.32 -0.02 17.57
N HIS A 356 5.74 -1.20 17.58
CA HIS A 356 4.34 -1.44 17.23
C HIS A 356 3.59 -1.91 18.48
N ILE A 357 2.84 -1.02 19.13
CA ILE A 357 2.02 -1.36 20.29
C ILE A 357 0.70 -1.91 19.77
N HIS A 358 0.49 -3.21 19.98
CA HIS A 358 -0.65 -3.95 19.47
C HIS A 358 -1.56 -4.43 20.61
N GLU A 359 -2.85 -4.59 20.31
CA GLU A 359 -3.85 -5.11 21.26
C GLU A 359 -3.71 -6.60 21.60
N ILE A 360 -2.77 -7.33 20.98
CA ILE A 360 -2.59 -8.76 21.21
C ILE A 360 -2.40 -9.06 22.69
N GLY A 361 -3.35 -9.81 23.26
CA GLY A 361 -3.38 -10.20 24.67
C GLY A 361 -3.84 -9.12 25.64
N MET A 362 -4.08 -7.86 25.18
CA MET A 362 -4.49 -6.76 26.06
C MET A 362 -5.90 -6.95 26.62
N GLU A 363 -6.82 -7.52 25.82
CA GLU A 363 -8.16 -7.91 26.28
C GLU A 363 -8.14 -8.86 27.48
N LYS A 364 -7.09 -9.69 27.63
CA LYS A 364 -6.89 -10.63 28.72
C LYS A 364 -6.27 -9.97 29.97
N ALA A 365 -5.78 -8.76 29.85
CA ALA A 365 -5.22 -8.03 30.98
C ALA A 365 -6.30 -7.52 31.95
N GLY A 366 -7.57 -7.54 31.53
CA GLY A 366 -8.71 -7.17 32.38
C GLY A 366 -8.91 -5.66 32.52
N TYR A 367 -8.27 -4.85 31.67
CA TYR A 367 -8.43 -3.39 31.67
C TYR A 367 -9.44 -2.94 30.62
N THR A 368 -10.10 -1.80 30.85
CA THR A 368 -10.95 -1.18 29.85
C THR A 368 -10.11 -0.54 28.74
N VAL A 369 -10.71 -0.33 27.57
CA VAL A 369 -10.07 0.38 26.46
C VAL A 369 -9.60 1.78 26.88
N GLU A 370 -10.38 2.48 27.73
CA GLU A 370 -10.02 3.79 28.26
C GLU A 370 -8.78 3.73 29.14
N GLN A 371 -8.69 2.74 30.03
CA GLN A 371 -7.50 2.52 30.88
C GLN A 371 -6.25 2.27 30.05
N PHE A 372 -6.36 1.50 28.96
CA PHE A 372 -5.24 1.30 28.04
C PHE A 372 -4.85 2.57 27.29
N ARG A 373 -5.82 3.35 26.83
CA ARG A 373 -5.53 4.64 26.17
C ARG A 373 -4.74 5.57 27.07
N ASP A 374 -5.13 5.65 28.33
CA ASP A 374 -4.43 6.47 29.32
C ASP A 374 -3.00 5.97 29.55
N LEU A 375 -2.83 4.67 29.70
CA LEU A 375 -1.54 4.04 29.93
C LEU A 375 -0.54 4.22 28.76
N PHE A 376 -1.04 4.29 27.54
CA PHE A 376 -0.22 4.44 26.34
C PHE A 376 -0.34 5.81 25.66
N SER A 377 -0.91 6.81 26.33
CA SER A 377 -1.11 8.17 25.76
C SER A 377 0.21 8.82 25.29
N TRP A 378 1.32 8.56 25.99
CA TRP A 378 2.66 9.00 25.62
C TRP A 378 3.11 8.47 24.26
N ALA A 379 2.71 7.27 23.88
CA ALA A 379 3.09 6.63 22.63
C ALA A 379 2.58 7.38 21.39
N LEU A 380 1.49 8.16 21.54
CA LEU A 380 0.92 8.96 20.47
C LEU A 380 1.76 10.19 20.10
N THR A 381 2.73 10.54 20.94
CA THR A 381 3.62 11.70 20.75
C THR A 381 5.02 11.31 20.26
N MET A 382 5.28 10.02 20.08
CA MET A 382 6.58 9.51 19.64
C MET A 382 6.57 9.10 18.17
N ASP A 383 7.47 9.63 17.38
CA ASP A 383 7.56 9.38 15.92
C ASP A 383 7.91 7.92 15.55
N ASN A 384 8.59 7.22 16.45
CA ASN A 384 9.02 5.83 16.27
C ASN A 384 8.07 4.79 16.88
N VAL A 385 6.89 5.22 17.38
CA VAL A 385 5.90 4.33 18.01
C VAL A 385 4.59 4.36 17.23
N LEU A 386 4.19 3.21 16.72
CA LEU A 386 2.91 3.00 16.07
C LEU A 386 1.96 2.31 17.05
N VAL A 387 0.81 2.92 17.29
CA VAL A 387 -0.18 2.42 18.25
C VAL A 387 -1.42 1.93 17.49
N CYS A 388 -1.92 0.74 17.85
CA CYS A 388 -3.17 0.20 17.30
C CYS A 388 -4.34 1.21 17.47
N PRO A 389 -5.25 1.35 16.48
CA PRO A 389 -6.37 2.30 16.53
C PRO A 389 -7.25 2.17 17.76
N THR A 390 -7.50 0.94 18.22
CA THR A 390 -8.28 0.68 19.44
C THR A 390 -7.74 1.46 20.65
N LEU A 391 -6.42 1.69 20.68
CA LEU A 391 -5.75 2.43 21.75
C LEU A 391 -5.65 3.95 21.47
N LYS A 392 -5.82 4.40 20.22
CA LYS A 392 -5.72 5.83 19.86
C LYS A 392 -6.89 6.68 20.31
N GLY A 393 -8.09 6.11 20.44
CA GLY A 393 -9.31 6.86 20.68
C GLY A 393 -9.82 7.65 19.47
N ASN A 394 -11.10 7.92 19.41
CA ASN A 394 -11.64 8.93 18.51
C ASN A 394 -11.22 10.31 19.02
N ARG A 395 -10.34 11.01 18.32
CA ARG A 395 -10.21 12.46 18.41
C ARG A 395 -10.95 13.09 17.26
#